data_46108720db35eb0fb4a6ba94c64ebc37
#
_entry.id   46108720db35eb0fb4a6ba94c64ebc37
#
_cell.length_a   1.000
_cell.length_b   1.000
_cell.length_c   1.000
_cell.angle_alpha   90.00
_cell.angle_beta   90.00
_cell.angle_gamma   90.00
#
_symmetry.space_group_name_H-M   'P 1'
#
loop_
_entity.id
_entity.type
_entity.pdbx_description
1 polymer ?
#
loop_
_entity_poly.entity_id
_entity_poly.type
_entity_poly.pdbx_seq_one_letter_code
_entity_poly.pdbx_strand_id
1 'polypeptide(L)'
;MNGNSCFPRICASLIGLVVAAPLWAFPEIARETKTACVACHTNPAGGAELTEAGTKYKAEKKAAVAREAKQADYVGSAKCKMCHMAQHKAWSESAHAKAFTNLKSADAKAVAAVAAKMKVQLKGPAAESADCVTCHVTGYELAGGYPAADSAKTGALAAVGCESCHGPGSLHVTAPKADKTKLIYKIVSAKMCTECHTPTMSPGFKYAEMLKSGVHPKKAG
;
A
#
# COMPACT_ATOMS: atom_id res chain seq x y z
N MET A 1 22.70 -3.71 70.12
CA MET A 1 21.23 -3.82 70.00
C MET A 1 20.87 -3.49 68.59
N ASN A 2 20.41 -4.52 67.86
CA ASN A 2 20.23 -4.53 66.44
C ASN A 2 18.87 -3.95 66.05
N GLY A 3 18.83 -3.02 65.07
CA GLY A 3 17.61 -2.54 64.46
C GLY A 3 17.67 -2.72 62.95
N ASN A 4 17.20 -3.89 62.47
CA ASN A 4 16.99 -4.10 61.06
C ASN A 4 15.70 -3.45 60.60
N SER A 5 15.84 -2.42 59.77
CA SER A 5 14.72 -1.74 59.10
C SER A 5 14.53 -2.36 57.72
N CYS A 6 13.47 -3.16 57.55
CA CYS A 6 13.10 -3.83 56.32
C CYS A 6 12.16 -2.85 55.55
N PHE A 7 12.64 -2.26 54.46
CA PHE A 7 11.78 -1.50 53.52
C PHE A 7 11.14 -2.46 52.52
N PRO A 8 9.83 -2.41 52.33
CA PRO A 8 9.17 -3.19 51.28
C PRO A 8 9.47 -2.55 49.90
N ARG A 9 10.07 -3.35 49.02
CA ARG A 9 10.19 -3.01 47.58
C ARG A 9 8.81 -3.09 46.95
N ILE A 10 8.26 -1.95 46.58
CA ILE A 10 7.07 -1.85 45.76
C ILE A 10 7.50 -2.18 44.31
N CYS A 11 7.20 -3.37 43.85
CA CYS A 11 7.28 -3.71 42.44
C CYS A 11 6.13 -3.01 41.71
N ALA A 12 6.40 -1.86 41.09
CA ALA A 12 5.48 -1.23 40.15
C ALA A 12 5.46 -2.05 38.84
N SER A 13 4.47 -2.92 38.71
CA SER A 13 4.18 -3.61 37.46
C SER A 13 3.65 -2.58 36.45
N LEU A 14 4.51 -2.15 35.52
CA LEU A 14 4.10 -1.40 34.35
C LEU A 14 3.29 -2.36 33.44
N ILE A 15 1.97 -2.33 33.58
CA ILE A 15 1.06 -2.93 32.62
C ILE A 15 1.13 -2.03 31.38
N GLY A 16 1.98 -2.43 30.43
CA GLY A 16 2.03 -1.82 29.11
C GLY A 16 0.69 -2.04 28.41
N LEU A 17 -0.06 -0.97 28.24
CA LEU A 17 -1.29 -0.95 27.44
C LEU A 17 -0.91 -1.19 25.98
N VAL A 18 -0.92 -2.46 25.55
CA VAL A 18 -0.79 -2.79 24.13
C VAL A 18 -2.05 -2.33 23.45
N VAL A 19 -2.04 -1.13 22.89
CA VAL A 19 -3.09 -0.65 21.97
C VAL A 19 -3.00 -1.53 20.74
N ALA A 20 -3.85 -2.55 20.67
CA ALA A 20 -4.03 -3.36 19.46
C ALA A 20 -4.59 -2.47 18.35
N ALA A 21 -3.72 -1.92 17.51
CA ALA A 21 -4.14 -1.24 16.29
C ALA A 21 -4.95 -2.24 15.43
N PRO A 22 -6.12 -1.84 14.88
CA PRO A 22 -6.90 -2.74 14.03
C PRO A 22 -6.09 -3.09 12.79
N LEU A 23 -5.72 -4.37 12.68
CA LEU A 23 -5.00 -4.87 11.52
C LEU A 23 -5.97 -5.11 10.39
N TRP A 24 -5.94 -4.22 9.49
CA TRP A 24 -6.50 -4.39 8.16
C TRP A 24 -5.36 -4.87 7.26
N ALA A 25 -5.62 -5.87 6.42
CA ALA A 25 -4.60 -6.41 5.53
C ALA A 25 -4.28 -5.39 4.43
N PHE A 26 -3.15 -4.73 4.58
CA PHE A 26 -2.62 -3.75 3.64
C PHE A 26 -1.45 -4.34 2.85
N PRO A 27 -1.02 -3.67 1.76
CA PRO A 27 0.19 -4.03 1.03
C PRO A 27 1.41 -4.29 1.93
N GLU A 28 1.51 -3.61 3.07
CA GLU A 28 2.54 -3.82 4.08
C GLU A 28 2.55 -5.25 4.61
N ILE A 29 1.40 -5.79 5.02
CA ILE A 29 1.30 -7.18 5.50
C ILE A 29 1.71 -8.18 4.40
N ALA A 30 1.31 -7.93 3.15
CA ALA A 30 1.72 -8.78 2.04
C ALA A 30 3.24 -8.75 1.81
N ARG A 31 3.88 -7.60 2.00
CA ARG A 31 5.35 -7.47 1.96
C ARG A 31 6.02 -8.22 3.11
N GLU A 32 5.56 -8.03 4.34
CA GLU A 32 6.10 -8.68 5.54
C GLU A 32 5.98 -10.21 5.47
N THR A 33 4.81 -10.71 5.11
CA THR A 33 4.51 -12.14 5.08
C THR A 33 4.96 -12.82 3.79
N LYS A 34 5.37 -12.05 2.77
CA LYS A 34 5.66 -12.53 1.40
C LYS A 34 4.49 -13.32 0.79
N THR A 35 3.27 -12.97 1.19
CA THR A 35 2.04 -13.68 0.84
C THR A 35 1.19 -12.85 -0.12
N ALA A 36 0.65 -13.50 -1.15
CA ALA A 36 -0.23 -12.84 -2.12
C ALA A 36 -1.58 -12.41 -1.50
N CYS A 37 -2.19 -11.35 -2.03
CA CYS A 37 -3.49 -10.84 -1.55
C CYS A 37 -4.56 -11.94 -1.49
N VAL A 38 -4.59 -12.84 -2.47
CA VAL A 38 -5.53 -13.96 -2.57
C VAL A 38 -5.43 -14.96 -1.42
N ALA A 39 -4.32 -15.04 -0.72
CA ALA A 39 -4.19 -15.92 0.44
C ALA A 39 -5.11 -15.48 1.60
N CYS A 40 -5.27 -14.17 1.76
CA CYS A 40 -6.05 -13.58 2.85
C CYS A 40 -7.39 -12.99 2.40
N HIS A 41 -7.56 -12.65 1.12
CA HIS A 41 -8.77 -12.01 0.59
C HIS A 41 -9.53 -12.90 -0.37
N THR A 42 -10.87 -12.81 -0.34
CA THR A 42 -11.73 -13.49 -1.31
C THR A 42 -11.59 -12.89 -2.70
N ASN A 43 -11.43 -11.55 -2.77
CA ASN A 43 -11.09 -10.86 -3.99
C ASN A 43 -9.55 -10.92 -4.21
N PRO A 44 -9.07 -11.44 -5.35
CA PRO A 44 -7.64 -11.57 -5.61
C PRO A 44 -6.88 -10.23 -5.72
N ALA A 45 -7.59 -9.11 -5.87
CA ALA A 45 -7.01 -7.78 -5.82
C ALA A 45 -6.95 -7.19 -4.39
N GLY A 46 -7.43 -7.91 -3.38
CA GLY A 46 -7.55 -7.44 -2.00
C GLY A 46 -8.96 -6.94 -1.67
N GLY A 47 -9.13 -6.20 -0.58
CA GLY A 47 -10.39 -5.63 -0.16
C GLY A 47 -10.82 -6.04 1.25
N ALA A 48 -12.10 -5.77 1.60
CA ALA A 48 -12.58 -5.96 2.97
C ALA A 48 -12.90 -7.42 3.32
N GLU A 49 -13.31 -8.22 2.33
CA GLU A 49 -13.72 -9.61 2.56
C GLU A 49 -12.49 -10.52 2.70
N LEU A 50 -12.46 -11.27 3.79
CA LEU A 50 -11.36 -12.15 4.14
C LEU A 50 -11.73 -13.63 3.90
N THR A 51 -10.72 -14.41 3.54
CA THR A 51 -10.76 -15.87 3.61
C THR A 51 -10.69 -16.32 5.07
N GLU A 52 -10.87 -17.60 5.33
CA GLU A 52 -10.62 -18.18 6.65
C GLU A 52 -9.17 -17.91 7.12
N ALA A 53 -8.18 -18.11 6.24
CA ALA A 53 -6.77 -17.81 6.52
C ALA A 53 -6.54 -16.33 6.83
N GLY A 54 -7.18 -15.42 6.11
CA GLY A 54 -7.12 -13.99 6.37
C GLY A 54 -7.74 -13.60 7.70
N THR A 55 -8.86 -14.23 8.05
CA THR A 55 -9.55 -14.03 9.33
C THR A 55 -8.67 -14.52 10.49
N LYS A 56 -8.07 -15.70 10.34
CA LYS A 56 -7.14 -16.26 11.33
C LYS A 56 -5.89 -15.41 11.50
N TYR A 57 -5.28 -14.94 10.40
CA TYR A 57 -4.16 -14.01 10.49
C TYR A 57 -4.52 -12.72 11.21
N LYS A 58 -5.71 -12.16 10.93
CA LYS A 58 -6.20 -10.96 11.63
C LYS A 58 -6.30 -11.16 13.14
N ALA A 59 -6.73 -12.35 13.58
CA ALA A 59 -6.88 -12.67 15.01
C ALA A 59 -5.56 -13.01 15.68
N GLU A 60 -4.72 -13.83 15.05
CA GLU A 60 -3.58 -14.49 15.69
C GLU A 60 -2.21 -13.95 15.24
N LYS A 61 -2.15 -13.11 14.19
CA LYS A 61 -0.90 -12.61 13.58
C LYS A 61 0.01 -13.73 13.07
N LYS A 62 -0.53 -14.88 12.76
CA LYS A 62 0.24 -15.99 12.19
C LYS A 62 0.20 -15.91 10.67
N ALA A 63 1.32 -16.28 10.04
CA ALA A 63 1.42 -16.29 8.58
C ALA A 63 0.25 -17.03 7.94
N ALA A 64 -0.36 -16.42 6.91
CA ALA A 64 -1.41 -17.07 6.16
C ALA A 64 -0.84 -18.24 5.35
N VAL A 65 -1.59 -19.32 5.29
CA VAL A 65 -1.27 -20.45 4.40
C VAL A 65 -1.58 -20.03 2.97
N ALA A 66 -0.69 -20.35 2.03
CA ALA A 66 -0.91 -20.09 0.63
C ALA A 66 -2.22 -20.74 0.15
N ARG A 67 -3.08 -19.97 -0.53
CA ARG A 67 -4.31 -20.48 -1.12
C ARG A 67 -4.05 -20.85 -2.58
N GLU A 68 -4.55 -22.00 -3.01
CA GLU A 68 -4.58 -22.44 -4.41
C GLU A 68 -5.59 -21.64 -5.26
N ALA A 69 -5.53 -20.33 -5.23
CA ALA A 69 -6.36 -19.49 -6.08
C ALA A 69 -5.47 -18.73 -7.05
N LYS A 70 -5.97 -18.51 -8.26
CA LYS A 70 -5.23 -17.76 -9.27
C LYS A 70 -4.92 -16.36 -8.74
N GLN A 71 -3.65 -16.09 -8.53
CA GLN A 71 -3.18 -14.80 -8.10
C GLN A 71 -3.36 -13.77 -9.22
N ALA A 72 -3.85 -12.59 -8.88
CA ALA A 72 -3.81 -11.45 -9.77
C ALA A 72 -2.39 -10.86 -9.82
N ASP A 73 -1.98 -10.44 -11.01
CA ASP A 73 -0.70 -9.80 -11.27
C ASP A 73 -0.90 -8.33 -11.64
N TYR A 74 0.13 -7.51 -11.44
CA TYR A 74 0.13 -6.11 -11.85
C TYR A 74 0.32 -6.01 -13.37
N VAL A 75 -0.42 -5.11 -14.02
CA VAL A 75 -0.42 -4.97 -15.49
C VAL A 75 -0.03 -3.56 -15.97
N GLY A 76 0.02 -2.60 -15.06
CA GLY A 76 0.31 -1.20 -15.34
C GLY A 76 -0.90 -0.40 -15.84
N SER A 77 -0.88 0.91 -15.58
CA SER A 77 -2.01 1.82 -15.84
C SER A 77 -2.42 1.91 -17.30
N ALA A 78 -1.50 1.67 -18.24
CA ALA A 78 -1.81 1.68 -19.68
C ALA A 78 -2.86 0.63 -20.08
N LYS A 79 -2.93 -0.51 -19.39
CA LYS A 79 -3.96 -1.53 -19.64
C LYS A 79 -5.36 -1.08 -19.21
N CYS A 80 -5.45 -0.19 -18.24
CA CYS A 80 -6.73 0.35 -17.75
C CYS A 80 -7.34 1.34 -18.76
N LYS A 81 -6.51 2.03 -19.54
CA LYS A 81 -6.93 3.05 -20.53
C LYS A 81 -7.97 2.53 -21.52
N MET A 82 -7.88 1.28 -21.93
CA MET A 82 -8.75 0.70 -22.95
C MET A 82 -10.24 0.76 -22.59
N CYS A 83 -10.57 0.67 -21.29
CA CYS A 83 -11.96 0.72 -20.81
C CYS A 83 -12.24 1.93 -19.90
N HIS A 84 -11.21 2.57 -19.33
CA HIS A 84 -11.29 3.66 -18.37
C HIS A 84 -10.57 4.92 -18.89
N MET A 85 -10.85 5.32 -20.14
CA MET A 85 -10.12 6.39 -20.85
C MET A 85 -10.16 7.74 -20.10
N ALA A 86 -11.34 8.15 -19.61
CA ALA A 86 -11.50 9.41 -18.89
C ALA A 86 -10.74 9.42 -17.55
N GLN A 87 -10.80 8.31 -16.81
CA GLN A 87 -10.09 8.12 -15.54
C GLN A 87 -8.57 8.12 -15.78
N HIS A 88 -8.13 7.39 -16.81
CA HIS A 88 -6.73 7.34 -17.18
C HIS A 88 -6.19 8.72 -17.59
N LYS A 89 -6.95 9.49 -18.38
CA LYS A 89 -6.57 10.84 -18.77
C LYS A 89 -6.35 11.72 -17.55
N ALA A 90 -7.33 11.79 -16.64
CA ALA A 90 -7.22 12.60 -15.43
C ALA A 90 -6.04 12.15 -14.54
N TRP A 91 -5.85 10.82 -14.37
CA TRP A 91 -4.70 10.28 -13.63
C TRP A 91 -3.37 10.67 -14.28
N SER A 92 -3.25 10.58 -15.61
CA SER A 92 -1.99 10.86 -16.31
C SER A 92 -1.49 12.30 -16.14
N GLU A 93 -2.40 13.24 -15.84
CA GLU A 93 -2.10 14.63 -15.55
C GLU A 93 -1.75 14.87 -14.06
N SER A 94 -2.03 13.90 -13.19
CA SER A 94 -1.87 14.01 -11.73
C SER A 94 -0.42 13.89 -11.26
N ALA A 95 -0.17 14.32 -10.02
CA ALA A 95 1.10 14.12 -9.34
C ALA A 95 1.41 12.62 -9.13
N HIS A 96 0.39 11.77 -8.99
CA HIS A 96 0.57 10.33 -8.83
C HIS A 96 1.20 9.69 -10.08
N ALA A 97 0.78 10.06 -11.28
CA ALA A 97 1.37 9.56 -12.51
C ALA A 97 2.85 9.97 -12.67
N LYS A 98 3.24 11.08 -12.06
CA LYS A 98 4.59 11.65 -12.13
C LYS A 98 5.44 11.31 -10.90
N ALA A 99 4.93 10.55 -9.95
CA ALA A 99 5.53 10.37 -8.63
C ALA A 99 6.98 9.85 -8.70
N PHE A 100 7.24 8.82 -9.48
CA PHE A 100 8.59 8.25 -9.60
C PHE A 100 9.53 9.13 -10.45
N THR A 101 9.02 9.74 -11.51
CA THR A 101 9.79 10.69 -12.32
C THR A 101 10.23 11.88 -11.47
N ASN A 102 9.30 12.44 -10.67
CA ASN A 102 9.62 13.53 -9.75
C ASN A 102 10.65 13.11 -8.69
N LEU A 103 10.56 11.87 -8.19
CA LEU A 103 11.55 11.34 -7.24
C LEU A 103 12.93 11.23 -7.87
N LYS A 104 13.02 10.76 -9.12
CA LYS A 104 14.31 10.67 -9.86
C LYS A 104 14.96 12.01 -10.14
N SER A 105 14.15 13.04 -10.37
CA SER A 105 14.61 14.40 -10.69
C SER A 105 14.62 15.34 -9.49
N ALA A 106 14.33 14.83 -8.29
CA ALA A 106 14.26 15.65 -7.10
C ALA A 106 15.62 16.24 -6.73
N ASP A 107 15.60 17.51 -6.33
CA ASP A 107 16.79 18.21 -5.83
C ASP A 107 17.32 17.54 -4.56
N ALA A 108 18.66 17.41 -4.47
CA ALA A 108 19.32 16.74 -3.35
C ALA A 108 19.00 17.38 -1.98
N LYS A 109 18.86 18.71 -1.92
CA LYS A 109 18.50 19.42 -0.69
C LYS A 109 17.05 19.12 -0.27
N ALA A 110 16.13 19.06 -1.24
CA ALA A 110 14.76 18.68 -1.01
C ALA A 110 14.66 17.22 -0.53
N VAL A 111 15.40 16.32 -1.16
CA VAL A 111 15.49 14.91 -0.74
C VAL A 111 16.02 14.79 0.69
N ALA A 112 17.10 15.49 1.03
CA ALA A 112 17.67 15.47 2.38
C ALA A 112 16.69 16.00 3.43
N ALA A 113 15.93 17.05 3.12
CA ALA A 113 14.93 17.61 4.01
C ALA A 113 13.78 16.62 4.28
N VAL A 114 13.35 15.87 3.25
CA VAL A 114 12.32 14.83 3.38
C VAL A 114 12.85 13.65 4.18
N ALA A 115 14.06 13.16 3.89
CA ALA A 115 14.70 12.08 4.61
C ALA A 115 14.83 12.40 6.12
N ALA A 116 15.20 13.63 6.45
CA ALA A 116 15.27 14.09 7.83
C ALA A 116 13.90 14.06 8.54
N LYS A 117 12.81 14.49 7.86
CA LYS A 117 11.44 14.39 8.40
C LYS A 117 11.03 12.93 8.64
N MET A 118 11.41 12.03 7.76
CA MET A 118 11.14 10.59 7.85
C MET A 118 12.05 9.89 8.86
N LYS A 119 13.11 10.56 9.35
CA LYS A 119 14.17 10.00 10.20
C LYS A 119 14.89 8.81 9.55
N VAL A 120 15.08 8.86 8.23
CA VAL A 120 15.79 7.84 7.47
C VAL A 120 17.13 8.37 6.96
N GLN A 121 18.11 7.48 6.83
CA GLN A 121 19.42 7.79 6.26
C GLN A 121 19.52 7.14 4.87
N LEU A 122 19.52 7.96 3.84
CA LEU A 122 19.68 7.49 2.47
C LEU A 122 21.15 7.13 2.21
N LYS A 123 21.37 5.91 1.71
CA LYS A 123 22.72 5.43 1.33
C LYS A 123 23.04 5.66 -0.16
N GLY A 124 22.12 6.25 -0.91
CA GLY A 124 22.21 6.48 -2.35
C GLY A 124 21.08 7.33 -2.88
N PRO A 125 20.81 7.31 -4.19
CA PRO A 125 19.72 8.05 -4.81
C PRO A 125 18.35 7.69 -4.19
N ALA A 126 17.48 8.70 -4.01
CA ALA A 126 16.13 8.48 -3.46
C ALA A 126 15.31 7.47 -4.29
N ALA A 127 15.52 7.44 -5.60
CA ALA A 127 14.85 6.51 -6.50
C ALA A 127 15.31 5.03 -6.36
N GLU A 128 16.32 4.77 -5.55
CA GLU A 128 16.84 3.43 -5.23
C GLU A 128 16.57 3.06 -3.76
N SER A 129 16.10 4.01 -2.95
CA SER A 129 15.79 3.77 -1.54
C SER A 129 14.38 3.21 -1.38
N ALA A 130 14.25 2.07 -0.68
CA ALA A 130 12.97 1.48 -0.30
C ALA A 130 12.07 2.47 0.44
N ASP A 131 12.65 3.30 1.33
CA ASP A 131 11.91 4.31 2.10
C ASP A 131 11.18 5.33 1.23
N CYS A 132 11.71 5.63 0.05
CA CYS A 132 11.11 6.54 -0.90
C CYS A 132 10.25 5.81 -1.93
N VAL A 133 10.81 4.77 -2.54
CA VAL A 133 10.21 4.06 -3.68
C VAL A 133 8.88 3.42 -3.32
N THR A 134 8.70 2.91 -2.10
CA THR A 134 7.46 2.31 -1.61
C THR A 134 6.23 3.20 -1.86
N CYS A 135 6.37 4.52 -1.73
CA CYS A 135 5.29 5.49 -1.93
C CYS A 135 5.25 6.08 -3.36
N HIS A 136 6.21 5.77 -4.22
CA HIS A 136 6.37 6.42 -5.53
C HIS A 136 6.14 5.49 -6.72
N VAL A 137 5.92 4.19 -6.48
CA VAL A 137 5.69 3.18 -7.53
C VAL A 137 4.48 2.30 -7.22
N THR A 138 4.10 1.45 -8.16
CA THR A 138 2.98 0.51 -8.02
C THR A 138 3.49 -0.85 -7.54
N GLY A 139 2.98 -1.30 -6.39
CA GLY A 139 3.21 -2.66 -5.90
C GLY A 139 4.65 -2.94 -5.47
N TYR A 140 5.36 -1.98 -4.84
CA TYR A 140 6.73 -2.17 -4.40
C TYR A 140 6.91 -3.44 -3.57
N GLU A 141 7.83 -4.31 -4.00
CA GLU A 141 8.13 -5.63 -3.40
C GLU A 141 6.92 -6.57 -3.24
N LEU A 142 5.80 -6.28 -3.88
CA LEU A 142 4.69 -7.21 -3.96
C LEU A 142 4.86 -8.17 -5.15
N ALA A 143 4.27 -9.36 -5.04
CA ALA A 143 4.35 -10.35 -6.12
C ALA A 143 3.85 -9.76 -7.45
N GLY A 144 4.71 -9.73 -8.45
CA GLY A 144 4.45 -9.15 -9.76
C GLY A 144 4.42 -7.62 -9.84
N GLY A 145 4.69 -6.92 -8.72
CA GLY A 145 4.80 -5.47 -8.64
C GLY A 145 6.20 -4.95 -8.95
N TYR A 146 6.47 -3.69 -8.59
CA TYR A 146 7.74 -3.02 -8.82
C TYR A 146 8.81 -3.45 -7.79
N PRO A 147 10.09 -3.68 -8.20
CA PRO A 147 10.51 -3.90 -9.57
C PRO A 147 10.05 -5.28 -10.07
N ALA A 148 9.58 -5.35 -11.30
CA ALA A 148 9.24 -6.63 -11.91
C ALA A 148 10.50 -7.27 -12.53
N ALA A 149 10.46 -8.61 -12.76
CA ALA A 149 11.53 -9.31 -13.45
C ALA A 149 11.73 -8.80 -14.89
N ASP A 150 10.66 -8.34 -15.52
CA ASP A 150 10.68 -7.71 -16.84
C ASP A 150 10.85 -6.20 -16.72
N SER A 151 11.82 -5.64 -17.46
CA SER A 151 12.16 -4.21 -17.43
C SER A 151 11.04 -3.32 -17.99
N ALA A 152 10.32 -3.75 -19.03
CA ALA A 152 9.21 -3.00 -19.60
C ALA A 152 8.05 -2.95 -18.61
N LYS A 153 7.76 -4.05 -17.92
CA LYS A 153 6.78 -4.09 -16.83
C LYS A 153 7.21 -3.20 -15.66
N THR A 154 8.49 -3.22 -15.28
CA THR A 154 9.05 -2.31 -14.26
C THR A 154 8.77 -0.87 -14.63
N GLY A 155 9.03 -0.47 -15.89
CA GLY A 155 8.72 0.87 -16.40
C GLY A 155 7.22 1.22 -16.32
N ALA A 156 6.35 0.27 -16.63
CA ALA A 156 4.89 0.46 -16.55
C ALA A 156 4.37 0.64 -15.11
N LEU A 157 5.12 0.19 -14.11
CA LEU A 157 4.81 0.30 -12.69
C LEU A 157 5.52 1.47 -11.98
N ALA A 158 6.38 2.20 -12.69
CA ALA A 158 7.18 3.31 -12.17
C ALA A 158 6.35 4.60 -11.99
N ALA A 159 5.25 4.48 -11.27
CA ALA A 159 4.33 5.55 -10.87
C ALA A 159 3.40 5.05 -9.76
N VAL A 160 2.71 5.94 -9.06
CA VAL A 160 1.54 5.57 -8.25
C VAL A 160 0.37 5.39 -9.22
N GLY A 161 0.25 4.18 -9.75
CA GLY A 161 -0.69 3.82 -10.80
C GLY A 161 -2.09 3.46 -10.29
N CYS A 162 -2.98 3.11 -11.22
CA CYS A 162 -4.35 2.68 -10.89
C CYS A 162 -4.35 1.53 -9.87
N GLU A 163 -3.45 0.60 -10.03
CA GLU A 163 -3.34 -0.61 -9.20
C GLU A 163 -2.75 -0.35 -7.81
N SER A 164 -2.15 0.82 -7.56
CA SER A 164 -1.74 1.22 -6.20
C SER A 164 -2.96 1.40 -5.28
N CYS A 165 -4.10 1.79 -5.85
CA CYS A 165 -5.36 1.99 -5.13
C CYS A 165 -6.35 0.84 -5.33
N HIS A 166 -6.38 0.26 -6.54
CA HIS A 166 -7.39 -0.72 -6.93
C HIS A 166 -6.90 -2.18 -6.85
N GLY A 167 -5.62 -2.38 -6.50
CA GLY A 167 -5.00 -3.71 -6.46
C GLY A 167 -4.66 -4.26 -7.85
N PRO A 168 -3.95 -5.41 -7.90
CA PRO A 168 -3.47 -6.02 -9.14
C PRO A 168 -4.62 -6.37 -10.09
N GLY A 169 -4.52 -5.96 -11.36
CA GLY A 169 -5.61 -5.91 -12.31
C GLY A 169 -5.67 -7.03 -13.35
N SER A 170 -4.71 -7.97 -13.40
CA SER A 170 -4.62 -8.95 -14.50
C SER A 170 -5.89 -9.79 -14.68
N LEU A 171 -6.49 -10.24 -13.60
CA LEU A 171 -7.72 -11.03 -13.63
C LEU A 171 -8.92 -10.16 -14.04
N HIS A 172 -8.96 -8.90 -13.61
CA HIS A 172 -10.01 -7.97 -14.00
C HIS A 172 -9.99 -7.68 -15.51
N VAL A 173 -8.81 -7.43 -16.10
CA VAL A 173 -8.74 -7.07 -17.52
C VAL A 173 -9.09 -8.25 -18.44
N THR A 174 -8.84 -9.48 -18.00
CA THR A 174 -9.09 -10.71 -18.78
C THR A 174 -10.46 -11.33 -18.52
N ALA A 175 -11.17 -10.94 -17.48
CA ALA A 175 -12.44 -11.53 -17.09
C ALA A 175 -13.59 -11.21 -18.08
N PRO A 176 -14.62 -12.05 -18.15
CA PRO A 176 -15.91 -11.72 -18.74
C PRO A 176 -16.53 -10.49 -18.06
N LYS A 177 -17.33 -9.71 -18.81
CA LYS A 177 -17.92 -8.45 -18.31
C LYS A 177 -18.67 -8.61 -16.99
N ALA A 178 -19.39 -9.71 -16.81
CA ALA A 178 -20.18 -10.00 -15.60
C ALA A 178 -19.33 -10.17 -14.34
N ASP A 179 -18.05 -10.58 -14.48
CA ASP A 179 -17.18 -10.89 -13.34
C ASP A 179 -16.13 -9.81 -13.07
N LYS A 180 -15.93 -8.88 -14.00
CA LYS A 180 -14.89 -7.84 -13.87
C LYS A 180 -14.94 -7.12 -12.53
N THR A 181 -16.12 -6.73 -12.06
CA THR A 181 -16.27 -5.94 -10.83
C THR A 181 -15.96 -6.73 -9.56
N LYS A 182 -15.93 -8.06 -9.64
CA LYS A 182 -15.59 -8.95 -8.52
C LYS A 182 -14.07 -9.17 -8.39
N LEU A 183 -13.30 -8.79 -9.40
CA LEU A 183 -11.87 -9.10 -9.54
C LEU A 183 -10.99 -7.86 -9.46
N ILE A 184 -11.51 -6.77 -8.94
CA ILE A 184 -10.80 -5.52 -8.69
C ILE A 184 -11.36 -4.81 -7.45
N TYR A 185 -10.55 -4.11 -6.71
CA TYR A 185 -11.01 -3.36 -5.56
C TYR A 185 -11.61 -2.02 -6.00
N LYS A 186 -12.90 -1.80 -5.72
CA LYS A 186 -13.65 -0.61 -6.19
C LYS A 186 -13.64 0.53 -5.20
N ILE A 187 -13.69 0.22 -3.91
CA ILE A 187 -13.83 1.20 -2.83
C ILE A 187 -12.49 1.38 -2.16
N VAL A 188 -11.83 2.47 -2.49
CA VAL A 188 -10.55 2.85 -1.87
C VAL A 188 -10.82 3.45 -0.51
N SER A 189 -10.25 2.89 0.54
CA SER A 189 -10.41 3.37 1.92
C SER A 189 -9.43 4.50 2.25
N ALA A 190 -9.77 5.33 3.25
CA ALA A 190 -8.88 6.36 3.77
C ALA A 190 -7.51 5.80 4.16
N LYS A 191 -7.48 4.60 4.73
CA LYS A 191 -6.25 3.98 5.20
C LYS A 191 -5.28 3.66 4.05
N MET A 192 -5.77 3.24 2.89
CA MET A 192 -4.93 3.01 1.71
C MET A 192 -4.20 4.30 1.28
N CYS A 193 -4.87 5.43 1.38
CA CYS A 193 -4.24 6.72 1.08
C CYS A 193 -3.19 7.10 2.13
N THR A 194 -3.48 6.85 3.42
CA THR A 194 -2.61 7.24 4.54
C THR A 194 -1.38 6.34 4.71
N GLU A 195 -1.23 5.28 3.97
CA GLU A 195 0.03 4.54 3.87
C GLU A 195 1.16 5.40 3.29
N CYS A 196 0.84 6.28 2.35
CA CYS A 196 1.79 7.23 1.75
C CYS A 196 1.56 8.66 2.26
N HIS A 197 0.29 9.07 2.39
CA HIS A 197 -0.10 10.39 2.93
C HIS A 197 -0.13 10.38 4.45
N THR A 198 1.01 10.13 5.07
CA THR A 198 1.16 10.15 6.53
C THR A 198 1.08 11.59 7.06
N PRO A 199 0.77 11.80 8.37
CA PRO A 199 0.81 13.13 8.98
C PRO A 199 2.16 13.84 8.81
N THR A 200 3.25 13.08 8.78
CA THR A 200 4.61 13.61 8.55
C THR A 200 4.81 14.09 7.13
N MET A 201 4.34 13.34 6.13
CA MET A 201 4.57 13.62 4.72
C MET A 201 3.51 14.52 4.11
N SER A 202 2.29 14.44 4.61
CA SER A 202 1.12 15.16 4.09
C SER A 202 0.25 15.69 5.23
N PRO A 203 0.74 16.63 6.06
CA PRO A 203 0.04 17.07 7.27
C PRO A 203 -1.34 17.71 7.00
N GLY A 204 -1.56 18.18 5.77
CA GLY A 204 -2.85 18.73 5.32
C GLY A 204 -3.76 17.73 4.61
N PHE A 205 -3.41 16.44 4.54
CA PHE A 205 -4.20 15.45 3.83
C PHE A 205 -5.52 15.17 4.54
N LYS A 206 -6.64 15.39 3.81
CA LYS A 206 -7.99 15.09 4.30
C LYS A 206 -8.71 14.22 3.27
N TYR A 207 -8.88 12.95 3.61
CA TYR A 207 -9.48 11.95 2.73
C TYR A 207 -10.83 12.38 2.13
N ALA A 208 -11.74 12.93 2.96
CA ALA A 208 -13.06 13.35 2.51
C ALA A 208 -13.01 14.49 1.47
N GLU A 209 -12.02 15.37 1.57
CA GLU A 209 -11.81 16.46 0.61
C GLU A 209 -11.18 15.91 -0.68
N MET A 210 -10.20 15.01 -0.55
CA MET A 210 -9.57 14.35 -1.69
C MET A 210 -10.55 13.49 -2.50
N LEU A 211 -11.54 12.88 -1.85
CA LEU A 211 -12.60 12.15 -2.56
C LEU A 211 -13.50 13.06 -3.41
N LYS A 212 -13.66 14.33 -3.04
CA LYS A 212 -14.47 15.31 -3.82
C LYS A 212 -13.71 15.76 -5.06
N SER A 213 -12.44 16.10 -4.92
CA SER A 213 -11.58 16.49 -6.03
C SER A 213 -11.15 15.31 -6.88
N GLY A 214 -10.93 14.13 -6.22
CA GLY A 214 -10.57 12.87 -6.84
C GLY A 214 -9.21 12.86 -7.53
N VAL A 215 -8.63 11.68 -7.69
CA VAL A 215 -7.49 11.47 -8.60
C VAL A 215 -7.99 11.36 -10.04
N HIS A 216 -9.25 10.99 -10.20
CA HIS A 216 -9.96 10.85 -11.47
C HIS A 216 -11.48 10.95 -11.24
N PRO A 217 -12.26 11.35 -12.28
CA PRO A 217 -13.71 11.39 -12.19
C PRO A 217 -14.30 10.00 -11.93
N LYS A 218 -15.40 9.94 -11.18
CA LYS A 218 -16.17 8.70 -11.04
C LYS A 218 -16.70 8.30 -12.42
N LYS A 219 -16.72 7.01 -12.72
CA LYS A 219 -17.40 6.52 -13.92
C LYS A 219 -18.89 6.81 -13.74
N ALA A 220 -19.50 7.46 -14.72
CA ALA A 220 -20.95 7.51 -14.81
C ALA A 220 -21.50 6.09 -14.85
N GLY A 221 -22.47 5.82 -14.02
CA GLY A 221 -23.10 4.49 -13.88
C GLY A 221 -23.82 4.04 -15.15
#